data_b0d5900a0c0b7278d1ef8c40632a9b45
#
_entry.id   b0d5900a0c0b7278d1ef8c40632a9b45
#
_cell.length_a   1.000
_cell.length_b   1.000
_cell.length_c   1.000
_cell.angle_alpha   90.00
_cell.angle_beta   90.00
_cell.angle_gamma   90.00
#
_symmetry.space_group_name_H-M   'P 1'
#
loop_
_entity.id
_entity.type
_entity.pdbx_description
1 polymer ?
#
loop_
_entity_poly.entity_id
_entity_poly.type
_entity_poly.pdbx_seq_one_letter_code
_entity_poly.pdbx_strand_id
1 'polypeptide(L)'
;MGLGPIPATEKALRRAGLTIADIQLAEINEAFAVQALAVMQALGLSSDITNVNGGAIALGHPLGCSGARILTTLIHEMRRRAPTAPRPFYGLAALCVGVGQGEATIVEWLN
;
A
#
# COMPACT_ATOMS: atom_id res chain seq x y z
N MET A 1 4.40 16.47 6.14
CA MET A 1 3.26 15.54 6.13
C MET A 1 3.22 14.84 4.77
N GLY A 2 2.67 13.72 4.63
CA GLY A 2 2.58 13.02 3.34
C GLY A 2 3.70 12.03 3.05
N LEU A 3 4.89 12.21 3.56
CA LEU A 3 6.01 11.30 3.36
C LEU A 3 6.09 10.17 4.39
N GLY A 4 5.23 10.19 5.41
CA GLY A 4 5.18 9.17 6.46
C GLY A 4 5.10 7.72 5.97
N PRO A 5 4.40 7.41 4.88
CA PRO A 5 4.37 6.06 4.32
C PRO A 5 5.74 5.48 3.95
N ILE A 6 6.72 6.33 3.62
CA ILE A 6 8.07 5.88 3.26
C ILE A 6 8.75 5.19 4.45
N PRO A 7 9.02 5.87 5.59
CA PRO A 7 9.64 5.20 6.73
C PRO A 7 8.74 4.14 7.35
N ALA A 8 7.41 4.29 7.29
CA ALA A 8 6.49 3.28 7.79
C ALA A 8 6.62 1.97 7.00
N THR A 9 6.65 2.04 5.67
CA THR A 9 6.83 0.88 4.80
C THR A 9 8.20 0.23 5.01
N GLU A 10 9.25 1.04 5.05
CA GLU A 10 10.61 0.54 5.31
C GLU A 10 10.69 -0.22 6.64
N LYS A 11 10.06 0.31 7.67
CA LYS A 11 10.01 -0.34 8.99
C LYS A 11 9.21 -1.64 8.95
N ALA A 12 8.05 -1.65 8.26
CA ALA A 12 7.24 -2.85 8.11
C ALA A 12 8.01 -3.94 7.34
N LEU A 13 8.69 -3.58 6.25
CA LEU A 13 9.52 -4.50 5.49
C LEU A 13 10.63 -5.12 6.33
N ARG A 14 11.36 -4.28 7.09
CA ARG A 14 12.41 -4.79 7.99
C ARG A 14 11.87 -5.77 9.03
N ARG A 15 10.71 -5.47 9.61
CA ARG A 15 10.08 -6.35 10.61
C ARG A 15 9.63 -7.68 10.02
N ALA A 16 9.20 -7.66 8.76
CA ALA A 16 8.76 -8.86 8.05
C ALA A 16 9.94 -9.65 7.43
N GLY A 17 11.14 -9.09 7.40
CA GLY A 17 12.28 -9.69 6.71
C GLY A 17 12.14 -9.68 5.19
N LEU A 18 11.45 -8.66 4.65
CA LEU A 18 11.15 -8.52 3.23
C LEU A 18 11.81 -7.28 2.64
N THR A 19 11.84 -7.24 1.31
CA THR A 19 12.22 -6.05 0.53
C THR A 19 11.03 -5.57 -0.27
N ILE A 20 11.12 -4.36 -0.84
CA ILE A 20 10.03 -3.84 -1.69
C ILE A 20 9.80 -4.71 -2.92
N ALA A 21 10.83 -5.41 -3.40
CA ALA A 21 10.71 -6.32 -4.54
C ALA A 21 9.82 -7.55 -4.24
N ASP A 22 9.61 -7.86 -2.97
CA ASP A 22 8.75 -8.97 -2.55
C ASP A 22 7.26 -8.60 -2.57
N ILE A 23 6.92 -7.31 -2.69
CA ILE A 23 5.54 -6.82 -2.70
C ILE A 23 4.97 -6.96 -4.11
N GLN A 24 3.90 -7.73 -4.26
CA GLN A 24 3.24 -7.95 -5.54
C GLN A 24 2.02 -7.06 -5.77
N LEU A 25 1.48 -6.44 -4.72
CA LEU A 25 0.33 -5.55 -4.81
C LEU A 25 0.39 -4.51 -3.71
N ALA A 26 0.08 -3.26 -4.04
CA ALA A 26 0.14 -2.17 -3.06
C ALA A 26 -1.08 -1.26 -3.17
N GLU A 27 -1.54 -0.79 -2.01
CA GLU A 27 -2.51 0.29 -1.87
C GLU A 27 -1.85 1.41 -1.07
N ILE A 28 -1.53 2.50 -1.74
CA ILE A 28 -0.97 3.70 -1.13
C ILE A 28 -2.07 4.75 -1.13
N ASN A 29 -2.50 5.21 0.04
CA ASN A 29 -3.57 6.19 0.10
C ASN A 29 -3.15 7.49 -0.59
N GLU A 30 -4.01 7.99 -1.45
CA GLU A 30 -3.80 9.21 -2.22
C GLU A 30 -4.42 10.40 -1.51
N ALA A 31 -3.80 10.81 -0.39
CA ALA A 31 -4.23 12.03 0.29
C ALA A 31 -4.02 13.25 -0.64
N PHE A 32 -2.94 13.22 -1.41
CA PHE A 32 -2.63 14.15 -2.49
C PHE A 32 -1.94 13.39 -3.62
N ALA A 33 -2.16 13.79 -4.87
CA ALA A 33 -1.52 13.14 -6.02
C ALA A 33 0.00 13.20 -5.94
N VAL A 34 0.55 14.38 -5.65
CA VAL A 34 2.00 14.58 -5.56
C VAL A 34 2.61 13.75 -4.40
N GLN A 35 1.87 13.61 -3.31
CA GLN A 35 2.31 12.81 -2.17
C GLN A 35 2.39 11.31 -2.54
N ALA A 36 1.37 10.79 -3.21
CA ALA A 36 1.36 9.40 -3.65
C ALA A 36 2.50 9.11 -4.63
N LEU A 37 2.72 10.01 -5.60
CA LEU A 37 3.81 9.88 -6.55
C LEU A 37 5.18 9.90 -5.86
N ALA A 38 5.39 10.81 -4.90
CA ALA A 38 6.64 10.90 -4.17
C ALA A 38 6.92 9.62 -3.35
N VAL A 39 5.90 9.07 -2.71
CA VAL A 39 6.00 7.82 -1.95
C VAL A 39 6.35 6.65 -2.87
N MET A 40 5.64 6.52 -3.98
CA MET A 40 5.89 5.45 -4.96
C MET A 40 7.31 5.53 -5.51
N GLN A 41 7.76 6.73 -5.86
CA GLN A 41 9.11 6.94 -6.39
C GLN A 41 10.18 6.59 -5.35
N ALA A 42 10.02 7.04 -4.12
CA ALA A 42 10.98 6.79 -3.05
C ALA A 42 11.07 5.30 -2.69
N LEU A 43 9.96 4.58 -2.73
CA LEU A 43 9.90 3.15 -2.42
C LEU A 43 10.25 2.26 -3.63
N GLY A 44 10.25 2.80 -4.83
CA GLY A 44 10.44 2.01 -6.05
C GLY A 44 9.22 1.17 -6.42
N LEU A 45 8.01 1.65 -6.07
CA LEU A 45 6.76 0.95 -6.41
C LEU A 45 6.33 1.27 -7.83
N SER A 46 6.02 0.21 -8.59
CA SER A 46 5.46 0.35 -9.93
C SER A 46 3.98 0.72 -9.88
N SER A 47 3.53 1.55 -10.82
CA SER A 47 2.12 1.85 -11.00
C SER A 47 1.30 0.61 -11.44
N ASP A 48 1.96 -0.39 -12.01
CA ASP A 48 1.29 -1.62 -12.46
C ASP A 48 0.73 -2.46 -11.31
N ILE A 49 1.28 -2.29 -10.11
CA ILE A 49 0.86 -3.03 -8.93
C ILE A 49 0.27 -2.12 -7.83
N THR A 50 0.22 -0.81 -8.07
CA THR A 50 -0.21 0.16 -7.05
C THR A 50 -1.56 0.75 -7.42
N ASN A 51 -2.51 0.70 -6.46
CA ASN A 51 -3.85 1.30 -6.59
C ASN A 51 -4.54 0.86 -7.91
N VAL A 52 -4.50 -0.42 -8.18
CA VAL A 52 -4.94 -0.98 -9.47
C VAL A 52 -6.45 -0.86 -9.72
N ASN A 53 -7.22 -0.56 -8.70
CA ASN A 53 -8.67 -0.32 -8.81
C ASN A 53 -9.03 1.16 -8.60
N GLY A 54 -8.06 2.05 -8.78
CA GLY A 54 -8.19 3.47 -8.45
C GLY A 54 -7.90 3.74 -6.98
N GLY A 55 -7.69 4.99 -6.63
CA GLY A 55 -7.38 5.42 -5.28
C GLY A 55 -8.29 6.55 -4.81
N ALA A 56 -7.88 7.25 -3.76
CA ALA A 56 -8.70 8.27 -3.12
C ALA A 56 -9.05 9.45 -4.05
N ILE A 57 -8.21 9.74 -5.04
CA ILE A 57 -8.52 10.79 -6.03
C ILE A 57 -9.79 10.47 -6.79
N ALA A 58 -10.01 9.19 -7.13
CA ALA A 58 -11.21 8.72 -7.82
C ALA A 58 -12.36 8.41 -6.85
N LEU A 59 -12.05 7.84 -5.69
CA LEU A 59 -13.05 7.24 -4.78
C LEU A 59 -13.42 8.12 -3.59
N GLY A 60 -12.56 9.08 -3.24
CA GLY A 60 -12.70 9.91 -2.04
C GLY A 60 -11.79 9.45 -0.90
N HIS A 61 -11.63 10.36 0.07
CA HIS A 61 -10.77 10.12 1.23
C HIS A 61 -11.51 10.50 2.53
N PRO A 62 -12.47 9.67 2.96
CA PRO A 62 -13.07 9.85 4.29
C PRO A 62 -12.08 9.42 5.35
N LEU A 63 -11.56 10.37 6.12
CA LEU A 63 -10.38 10.19 6.98
C LEU A 63 -10.49 8.97 7.90
N GLY A 64 -11.61 8.81 8.58
CA GLY A 64 -11.83 7.69 9.50
C GLY A 64 -12.06 6.33 8.82
N CYS A 65 -12.22 6.32 7.49
CA CYS A 65 -12.52 5.13 6.71
C CYS A 65 -11.34 4.66 5.85
N SER A 66 -10.47 5.58 5.43
CA SER A 66 -9.49 5.30 4.38
C SER A 66 -8.55 4.14 4.72
N GLY A 67 -8.12 4.01 5.96
CA GLY A 67 -7.28 2.88 6.38
C GLY A 67 -7.98 1.54 6.16
N ALA A 68 -9.22 1.42 6.60
CA ALA A 68 -10.03 0.21 6.37
C ALA A 68 -10.31 0.01 4.89
N ARG A 69 -10.58 1.09 4.15
CA ARG A 69 -10.88 1.02 2.71
C ARG A 69 -9.71 0.48 1.91
N ILE A 70 -8.49 1.01 2.11
CA ILE A 70 -7.32 0.55 1.34
C ILE A 70 -6.98 -0.91 1.67
N LEU A 71 -7.05 -1.31 2.91
CA LEU A 71 -6.78 -2.69 3.30
C LEU A 71 -7.84 -3.65 2.73
N THR A 72 -9.11 -3.26 2.75
CA THR A 72 -10.20 -4.04 2.16
C THR A 72 -9.99 -4.21 0.65
N THR A 73 -9.69 -3.12 -0.06
CA THR A 73 -9.41 -3.15 -1.50
C THR A 73 -8.23 -4.08 -1.80
N LEU A 74 -7.15 -3.96 -1.02
CA LEU A 74 -5.96 -4.80 -1.17
C LEU A 74 -6.30 -6.28 -1.04
N ILE A 75 -7.01 -6.67 0.01
CA ILE A 75 -7.36 -8.07 0.28
C ILE A 75 -8.25 -8.64 -0.83
N HIS A 76 -9.23 -7.88 -1.29
CA HIS A 76 -10.10 -8.33 -2.37
C HIS A 76 -9.34 -8.53 -3.69
N GLU A 77 -8.40 -7.64 -4.00
CA GLU A 77 -7.59 -7.81 -5.21
C GLU A 77 -6.57 -8.95 -5.05
N MET A 78 -6.00 -9.14 -3.88
CA MET A 78 -5.16 -10.31 -3.58
C MET A 78 -5.93 -11.61 -3.79
N ARG A 79 -7.19 -11.67 -3.35
CA ARG A 79 -8.05 -12.82 -3.55
C ARG A 79 -8.25 -13.16 -5.03
N ARG A 80 -8.25 -12.14 -5.90
CA ARG A 80 -8.38 -12.35 -7.34
C ARG A 80 -7.08 -12.82 -7.98
N ARG A 81 -5.93 -12.30 -7.55
CA ARG A 81 -4.63 -12.50 -8.20
C ARG A 81 -3.80 -13.64 -7.61
N ALA A 82 -3.76 -13.75 -6.29
CA ALA A 82 -2.84 -14.66 -5.62
C ALA A 82 -3.03 -16.13 -5.95
N PRO A 83 -4.28 -16.67 -6.16
CA PRO A 83 -4.46 -18.08 -6.47
C PRO A 83 -3.75 -18.56 -7.74
N THR A 84 -3.54 -17.65 -8.70
CA THR A 84 -2.87 -17.96 -9.98
C THR A 84 -1.47 -17.36 -10.11
N ALA A 85 -0.99 -16.75 -9.05
CA ALA A 85 0.33 -16.10 -9.02
C ALA A 85 1.36 -16.98 -8.31
N PRO A 86 2.67 -16.76 -8.57
CA PRO A 86 3.72 -17.42 -7.80
C PRO A 86 3.63 -17.07 -6.31
N ARG A 87 4.00 -18.02 -5.46
CA ARG A 87 4.04 -17.86 -4.00
C ARG A 87 5.47 -17.58 -3.53
N PRO A 88 5.66 -16.87 -2.42
CA PRO A 88 4.61 -16.21 -1.60
C PRO A 88 4.05 -14.96 -2.28
N PHE A 89 2.83 -14.55 -1.89
CA PHE A 89 2.17 -13.35 -2.40
C PHE A 89 1.95 -12.36 -1.26
N TYR A 90 2.61 -11.21 -1.34
CA TYR A 90 2.54 -10.16 -0.32
C TYR A 90 1.86 -8.91 -0.85
N GLY A 91 1.02 -8.31 -0.03
CA GLY A 91 0.40 -7.03 -0.29
C GLY A 91 0.80 -6.00 0.75
N LEU A 92 0.86 -4.74 0.34
CA LEU A 92 1.20 -3.59 1.18
C LEU A 92 0.05 -2.59 1.17
N ALA A 93 -0.37 -2.14 2.34
CA ALA A 93 -1.26 -0.99 2.48
C ALA A 93 -0.56 0.06 3.33
N ALA A 94 -0.46 1.30 2.84
CA ALA A 94 0.20 2.38 3.57
C ALA A 94 -0.54 3.70 3.38
N LEU A 95 -0.52 4.53 4.42
CA LEU A 95 -1.12 5.85 4.38
C LEU A 95 -0.35 6.83 5.25
N CYS A 96 -0.44 8.10 4.90
CA CYS A 96 0.05 9.18 5.76
C CYS A 96 -1.02 9.52 6.81
N VAL A 97 -0.54 9.99 7.94
CA VAL A 97 -1.38 10.44 9.05
C VAL A 97 -0.92 11.84 9.43
N GLY A 98 -1.78 12.60 10.07
CA GLY A 98 -1.45 13.97 10.49
C GLY A 98 -0.14 14.06 11.27
N VAL A 99 0.49 15.23 11.24
CA VAL A 99 1.76 15.54 11.93
C VAL A 99 2.96 14.74 11.42
N GLY A 100 2.95 14.37 10.14
CA GLY A 100 4.09 13.67 9.53
C GLY A 100 4.22 12.20 9.89
N GLN A 101 3.18 11.61 10.47
CA GLN A 101 3.15 10.18 10.78
C GLN A 101 2.83 9.37 9.53
N GLY A 102 3.12 8.08 9.59
CA GLY A 102 2.74 7.12 8.57
C GLY A 102 2.44 5.77 9.17
N GLU A 103 1.61 5.01 8.50
CA GLU A 103 1.29 3.65 8.89
C GLU A 103 1.39 2.74 7.67
N ALA A 104 1.90 1.52 7.88
CA ALA A 104 2.03 0.53 6.82
C ALA A 104 1.74 -0.86 7.37
N THR A 105 0.99 -1.64 6.59
CA THR A 105 0.62 -3.01 6.92
C THR A 105 0.99 -3.90 5.75
N ILE A 106 1.68 -5.00 6.04
CA ILE A 106 1.99 -6.03 5.05
C ILE A 106 1.17 -7.27 5.38
N VAL A 107 0.54 -7.84 4.37
CA VAL A 107 -0.26 -9.06 4.50
C VAL A 107 0.22 -10.11 3.50
N GLU A 108 0.13 -11.37 3.87
CA GLU A 108 0.48 -12.49 3.00
C GLU A 108 -0.79 -13.29 2.68
N TRP A 109 -0.92 -13.70 1.43
CA TRP A 109 -1.97 -14.61 1.00
C TRP A 109 -1.53 -16.05 1.25
N LEU A 110 -2.25 -16.78 2.11
CA LEU A 110 -1.86 -18.12 2.55
C LEU A 110 -2.54 -19.26 1.79
N ASN A 111 -3.64 -19.00 1.11
CA ASN A 111 -4.42 -20.08 0.44
C ASN A 111 -4.08 -20.24 -1.04
#